data_4c906bde7767d826d2fb1c9baa533864
#
_entry.id   4c906bde7767d826d2fb1c9baa533864
#
_cell.length_a   1.000
_cell.length_b   1.000
_cell.length_c   1.000
_cell.angle_alpha   90.00
_cell.angle_beta   90.00
_cell.angle_gamma   90.00
#
_symmetry.space_group_name_H-M   'P 1'
#
loop_
_entity.id
_entity.type
_entity.pdbx_description
1 polymer ?
#
loop_
_entity_poly.entity_id
_entity_poly.type
_entity_poly.pdbx_seq_one_letter_code
_entity_poly.pdbx_strand_id
1 'polypeptide(L)'
;VTVKGRTPERSPRIIGTGSPRRQVQIMEHGDVECRLLRGNVDTRLEKLYQGEYDGIILAAAGLNRLGLFNDPRFSFEFLEPEMFIPAGGQGIIAVEAKKGSEVLKILKKLNDKEAERALFAERKVLRLLGAGCTAAVGVYAKEENGTFWMGLMRETKNGLIRRKISGAPEDSM
;
A
#
# COMPACT_ATOMS: atom_id res chain seq x y z
N VAL A 1 6.86 -3.04 10.24
CA VAL A 1 6.98 -4.14 11.22
C VAL A 1 8.43 -4.27 11.63
N THR A 2 8.68 -4.38 12.92
CA THR A 2 10.01 -4.58 13.53
C THR A 2 9.92 -5.71 14.56
N VAL A 3 11.07 -6.24 15.02
CA VAL A 3 11.09 -7.19 16.13
C VAL A 3 10.94 -6.42 17.44
N LYS A 4 10.02 -6.85 18.28
CA LYS A 4 9.74 -6.20 19.58
C LYS A 4 10.94 -6.22 20.49
N GLY A 5 11.31 -5.07 21.05
CA GLY A 5 12.45 -4.92 21.96
C GLY A 5 13.83 -4.96 21.30
N ARG A 6 13.93 -5.13 19.99
CA ARG A 6 15.18 -5.05 19.25
C ARG A 6 15.43 -3.63 18.77
N THR A 7 16.51 -3.00 19.20
CA THR A 7 17.00 -1.74 18.67
C THR A 7 18.06 -2.03 17.61
N PRO A 8 17.95 -1.48 16.40
CA PRO A 8 19.01 -1.63 15.39
C PRO A 8 20.31 -0.99 15.87
N GLU A 9 21.41 -1.73 15.78
CA GLU A 9 22.75 -1.25 16.14
C GLU A 9 23.50 -0.63 14.96
N ARG A 10 22.95 -0.82 13.74
CA ARG A 10 23.56 -0.36 12.49
C ARG A 10 22.92 0.90 11.93
N SER A 11 23.71 1.69 11.23
CA SER A 11 23.30 2.79 10.39
C SER A 11 24.01 2.61 9.03
N PRO A 12 23.27 2.59 7.88
CA PRO A 12 21.83 2.73 7.74
C PRO A 12 21.03 1.52 8.25
N ARG A 13 19.77 1.74 8.63
CA ARG A 13 18.84 0.66 8.94
C ARG A 13 18.45 -0.12 7.69
N ILE A 14 18.44 -1.43 7.76
CA ILE A 14 18.08 -2.29 6.63
C ILE A 14 16.55 -2.55 6.65
N ILE A 15 15.86 -2.02 5.64
CA ILE A 15 14.42 -2.20 5.48
C ILE A 15 14.12 -3.13 4.30
N GLY A 16 13.41 -4.23 4.60
CA GLY A 16 13.02 -5.25 3.62
C GLY A 16 11.75 -4.85 2.85
N THR A 17 11.87 -4.71 1.53
CA THR A 17 10.73 -4.55 0.62
C THR A 17 11.09 -4.94 -0.80
N GLY A 18 10.13 -5.53 -1.54
CA GLY A 18 10.27 -5.79 -2.98
C GLY A 18 9.53 -4.77 -3.86
N SER A 19 9.05 -3.66 -3.29
CA SER A 19 8.26 -2.67 -3.99
C SER A 19 9.06 -1.38 -4.22
N PRO A 20 9.37 -1.00 -5.48
CA PRO A 20 10.05 0.26 -5.78
C PRO A 20 9.31 1.47 -5.17
N ARG A 21 7.98 1.48 -5.23
CA ARG A 21 7.16 2.52 -4.61
C ARG A 21 7.38 2.67 -3.10
N ARG A 22 7.57 1.56 -2.38
CA ARG A 22 7.85 1.59 -0.94
C ARG A 22 9.28 2.01 -0.66
N GLN A 23 10.23 1.59 -1.49
CA GLN A 23 11.64 1.95 -1.35
C GLN A 23 11.81 3.48 -1.39
N VAL A 24 11.34 4.12 -2.45
CA VAL A 24 11.51 5.58 -2.63
C VAL A 24 10.82 6.39 -1.53
N GLN A 25 9.73 5.89 -0.97
CA GLN A 25 9.05 6.58 0.13
C GLN A 25 9.77 6.42 1.46
N ILE A 26 10.24 5.21 1.79
CA ILE A 26 10.90 5.00 3.09
C ILE A 26 12.28 5.67 3.13
N MET A 27 12.96 5.79 2.01
CA MET A 27 14.25 6.47 1.91
C MET A 27 14.16 7.98 2.20
N GLU A 28 12.97 8.59 2.13
CA GLU A 28 12.76 9.97 2.58
C GLU A 28 12.74 10.12 4.10
N HIS A 29 12.59 9.03 4.85
CA HIS A 29 12.41 9.04 6.31
C HIS A 29 13.70 8.79 7.11
N GLY A 30 14.87 8.95 6.51
CA GLY A 30 16.13 8.89 7.21
C GLY A 30 17.19 7.99 6.60
N ASP A 31 18.18 7.63 7.41
CA ASP A 31 19.29 6.78 7.00
C ASP A 31 18.86 5.32 6.91
N VAL A 32 18.40 4.94 5.71
CA VAL A 32 17.78 3.63 5.41
C VAL A 32 18.38 3.03 4.15
N GLU A 33 18.77 1.77 4.23
CA GLU A 33 19.11 0.92 3.08
C GLU A 33 17.93 -0.01 2.78
N CYS A 34 17.41 0.01 1.56
CA CYS A 34 16.36 -0.91 1.15
C CYS A 34 16.96 -2.18 0.54
N ARG A 35 16.55 -3.34 1.05
CA ARG A 35 16.92 -4.64 0.49
C ARG A 35 15.72 -5.42 0.00
N LEU A 36 15.92 -6.19 -1.08
CA LEU A 36 14.87 -7.00 -1.68
C LEU A 36 14.36 -8.07 -0.72
N LEU A 37 13.07 -8.02 -0.41
CA LEU A 37 12.37 -9.00 0.42
C LEU A 37 11.34 -9.76 -0.41
N ARG A 38 11.50 -11.09 -0.51
CA ARG A 38 10.60 -12.00 -1.22
C ARG A 38 10.10 -13.11 -0.30
N GLY A 39 9.00 -13.75 -0.71
CA GLY A 39 8.32 -14.82 0.02
C GLY A 39 6.88 -14.43 0.37
N ASN A 40 6.14 -15.36 0.98
CA ASN A 40 4.85 -15.10 1.61
C ASN A 40 5.04 -14.29 2.91
N VAL A 41 3.95 -13.94 3.58
CA VAL A 41 4.00 -13.11 4.81
C VAL A 41 4.82 -13.80 5.90
N ASP A 42 4.59 -15.10 6.13
CA ASP A 42 5.27 -15.85 7.18
C ASP A 42 6.78 -15.92 6.94
N THR A 43 7.19 -16.22 5.69
CA THR A 43 8.61 -16.23 5.30
C THR A 43 9.27 -14.87 5.54
N ARG A 44 8.56 -13.77 5.25
CA ARG A 44 9.11 -12.43 5.43
C ARG A 44 9.24 -12.06 6.90
N LEU A 45 8.27 -12.45 7.73
CA LEU A 45 8.32 -12.25 9.17
C LEU A 45 9.43 -13.07 9.81
N GLU A 46 9.63 -14.31 9.35
CA GLU A 46 10.72 -15.15 9.83
C GLU A 46 12.10 -14.54 9.51
N LYS A 47 12.33 -14.07 8.30
CA LYS A 47 13.56 -13.36 7.93
C LYS A 47 13.82 -12.11 8.78
N LEU A 48 12.76 -11.35 9.09
CA LEU A 48 12.84 -10.23 10.01
C LEU A 48 13.26 -10.70 11.41
N TYR A 49 12.64 -11.77 11.93
CA TYR A 49 12.94 -12.32 13.25
C TYR A 49 14.37 -12.82 13.36
N GLN A 50 14.90 -13.44 12.29
CA GLN A 50 16.30 -13.90 12.19
C GLN A 50 17.31 -12.75 12.07
N GLY A 51 16.87 -11.50 11.88
CA GLY A 51 17.74 -10.33 11.85
C GLY A 51 18.34 -10.02 10.49
N GLU A 52 17.82 -10.61 9.39
CA GLU A 52 18.21 -10.22 8.04
C GLU A 52 17.85 -8.76 7.74
N TYR A 53 16.82 -8.24 8.41
CA TYR A 53 16.29 -6.87 8.29
C TYR A 53 16.04 -6.26 9.67
N ASP A 54 16.13 -4.95 9.75
CA ASP A 54 15.75 -4.18 10.95
C ASP A 54 14.25 -3.86 10.96
N GLY A 55 13.66 -3.81 9.77
CA GLY A 55 12.24 -3.64 9.58
C GLY A 55 11.79 -4.15 8.21
N ILE A 56 10.50 -4.42 8.06
CA ILE A 56 9.89 -4.79 6.77
C ILE A 56 8.57 -4.06 6.55
N ILE A 57 8.24 -3.80 5.28
CA ILE A 57 6.99 -3.13 4.93
C ILE A 57 6.03 -4.13 4.32
N LEU A 58 4.92 -4.37 5.01
CA LEU A 58 3.85 -5.28 4.59
C LEU A 58 2.52 -4.54 4.38
N ALA A 59 1.57 -5.18 3.71
CA ALA A 59 0.21 -4.68 3.62
C ALA A 59 -0.57 -5.09 4.88
N ALA A 60 -1.13 -4.11 5.59
CA ALA A 60 -1.88 -4.34 6.84
C ALA A 60 -3.05 -5.32 6.64
N ALA A 61 -3.75 -5.25 5.51
CA ALA A 61 -4.84 -6.17 5.18
C ALA A 61 -4.40 -7.64 5.16
N GLY A 62 -3.17 -7.93 4.71
CA GLY A 62 -2.61 -9.29 4.73
C GLY A 62 -2.35 -9.78 6.15
N LEU A 63 -1.75 -8.94 6.99
CA LEU A 63 -1.48 -9.24 8.40
C LEU A 63 -2.78 -9.46 9.18
N ASN A 64 -3.78 -8.63 8.93
CA ASN A 64 -5.09 -8.74 9.57
C ASN A 64 -5.79 -10.07 9.24
N ARG A 65 -5.83 -10.44 7.95
CA ARG A 65 -6.44 -11.71 7.51
C ARG A 65 -5.78 -12.94 8.11
N LEU A 66 -4.48 -12.88 8.37
CA LEU A 66 -3.71 -13.95 8.98
C LEU A 66 -3.71 -13.90 10.52
N GLY A 67 -4.35 -12.90 11.14
CA GLY A 67 -4.39 -12.74 12.60
C GLY A 67 -3.03 -12.39 13.23
N LEU A 68 -2.09 -11.87 12.44
CA LEU A 68 -0.70 -11.71 12.85
C LEU A 68 -0.41 -10.46 13.69
N PHE A 69 -1.37 -9.53 13.84
CA PHE A 69 -1.18 -8.35 14.70
C PHE A 69 -1.00 -8.68 16.18
N ASN A 70 -1.42 -9.87 16.60
CA ASN A 70 -1.27 -10.34 17.97
C ASN A 70 0.03 -11.15 18.21
N ASP A 71 0.90 -11.29 17.20
CA ASP A 71 2.16 -12.02 17.36
C ASP A 71 3.10 -11.25 18.31
N PRO A 72 3.44 -11.81 19.49
CA PRO A 72 4.21 -11.12 20.52
C PRO A 72 5.66 -10.83 20.11
N ARG A 73 6.15 -11.46 19.05
CA ARG A 73 7.52 -11.27 18.53
C ARG A 73 7.70 -9.93 17.82
N PHE A 74 6.62 -9.31 17.33
CA PHE A 74 6.69 -8.15 16.44
C PHE A 74 6.01 -6.91 17.00
N SER A 75 6.51 -5.77 16.59
CA SER A 75 5.87 -4.46 16.76
C SER A 75 5.39 -3.97 15.40
N PHE A 76 4.18 -3.40 15.37
CA PHE A 76 3.52 -2.93 14.16
C PHE A 76 3.31 -1.43 14.24
N GLU A 77 3.78 -0.72 13.22
CA GLU A 77 3.53 0.68 13.01
C GLU A 77 2.68 0.83 11.74
N PHE A 78 1.55 1.51 11.85
CA PHE A 78 0.69 1.80 10.71
C PHE A 78 1.17 3.08 10.04
N LEU A 79 1.46 2.99 8.75
CA LEU A 79 1.83 4.12 7.92
C LEU A 79 0.56 4.70 7.29
N GLU A 80 0.24 5.94 7.65
CA GLU A 80 -0.95 6.62 7.16
C GLU A 80 -0.91 6.77 5.63
N PRO A 81 -1.99 6.38 4.91
CA PRO A 81 -2.02 6.39 3.45
C PRO A 81 -1.76 7.75 2.82
N GLU A 82 -2.05 8.83 3.53
CA GLU A 82 -1.80 10.21 3.09
C GLU A 82 -0.31 10.57 3.10
N MET A 83 0.46 9.92 3.96
CA MET A 83 1.90 10.13 4.11
C MET A 83 2.70 9.07 3.34
N PHE A 84 2.26 7.83 3.40
CA PHE A 84 2.89 6.70 2.72
C PHE A 84 1.94 6.11 1.68
N ILE A 85 1.86 6.77 0.52
CA ILE A 85 0.83 6.52 -0.49
C ILE A 85 0.92 5.09 -1.03
N PRO A 86 -0.17 4.29 -0.91
CA PRO A 86 -0.21 2.90 -1.35
C PRO A 86 -0.26 2.75 -2.87
N ALA A 87 -0.20 1.51 -3.35
CA ALA A 87 -0.50 1.20 -4.75
C ALA A 87 -1.99 1.39 -5.01
N GLY A 88 -2.34 1.85 -6.21
CA GLY A 88 -3.76 1.98 -6.57
C GLY A 88 -4.50 0.65 -6.47
N GLY A 89 -5.64 0.68 -5.79
CA GLY A 89 -6.46 -0.48 -5.46
C GLY A 89 -5.93 -1.35 -4.30
N GLN A 90 -4.89 -0.92 -3.59
CA GLN A 90 -4.37 -1.70 -2.45
C GLN A 90 -5.42 -1.81 -1.33
N GLY A 91 -5.71 -3.04 -0.92
CA GLY A 91 -6.72 -3.32 0.11
C GLY A 91 -8.12 -3.58 -0.44
N ILE A 92 -8.40 -3.24 -1.69
CA ILE A 92 -9.67 -3.51 -2.36
C ILE A 92 -9.69 -4.95 -2.85
N ILE A 93 -10.79 -5.67 -2.57
CA ILE A 93 -11.03 -7.02 -3.07
C ILE A 93 -11.92 -6.92 -4.30
N ALA A 94 -11.46 -7.44 -5.43
CA ALA A 94 -12.26 -7.61 -6.63
C ALA A 94 -12.73 -9.05 -6.76
N VAL A 95 -14.00 -9.24 -7.07
CA VAL A 95 -14.59 -10.55 -7.35
C VAL A 95 -15.03 -10.60 -8.81
N GLU A 96 -14.56 -11.61 -9.55
CA GLU A 96 -14.90 -11.83 -10.94
C GLU A 96 -15.88 -12.99 -11.09
N ALA A 97 -16.88 -12.83 -11.95
CA ALA A 97 -17.80 -13.89 -12.31
C ALA A 97 -18.18 -13.84 -13.80
N LYS A 98 -18.58 -14.96 -14.35
CA LYS A 98 -19.00 -15.07 -15.75
C LYS A 98 -20.15 -14.11 -16.04
N LYS A 99 -20.04 -13.32 -17.12
CA LYS A 99 -21.08 -12.42 -17.57
C LYS A 99 -22.41 -13.17 -17.80
N GLY A 100 -23.50 -12.62 -17.24
CA GLY A 100 -24.84 -13.22 -17.33
C GLY A 100 -25.13 -14.33 -16.33
N SER A 101 -24.19 -14.69 -15.43
CA SER A 101 -24.45 -15.69 -14.39
C SER A 101 -25.33 -15.13 -13.26
N GLU A 102 -26.14 -16.01 -12.65
CA GLU A 102 -26.99 -15.66 -11.48
C GLU A 102 -26.15 -15.17 -10.29
N VAL A 103 -24.89 -15.62 -10.17
CA VAL A 103 -23.96 -15.20 -9.12
C VAL A 103 -23.73 -13.67 -9.17
N LEU A 104 -23.76 -13.05 -10.34
CA LEU A 104 -23.61 -11.60 -10.48
C LEU A 104 -24.69 -10.81 -9.74
N LYS A 105 -25.91 -11.35 -9.62
CA LYS A 105 -27.00 -10.71 -8.85
C LYS A 105 -26.68 -10.67 -7.36
N ILE A 106 -26.02 -11.71 -6.86
CA ILE A 106 -25.58 -11.80 -5.46
C ILE A 106 -24.41 -10.86 -5.23
N LEU A 107 -23.39 -10.92 -6.10
CA LEU A 107 -22.18 -10.11 -5.98
C LEU A 107 -22.45 -8.60 -6.04
N LYS A 108 -23.42 -8.18 -6.86
CA LYS A 108 -23.84 -6.76 -6.89
C LYS A 108 -24.32 -6.21 -5.54
N LYS A 109 -24.86 -7.06 -4.67
CA LYS A 109 -25.29 -6.66 -3.33
C LYS A 109 -24.11 -6.44 -2.36
N LEU A 110 -22.96 -7.02 -2.66
CA LEU A 110 -21.74 -6.89 -1.87
C LEU A 110 -20.87 -5.70 -2.33
N ASN A 111 -21.28 -5.03 -3.41
CA ASN A 111 -20.50 -3.94 -3.96
C ASN A 111 -20.53 -2.71 -3.04
N ASP A 112 -19.35 -2.27 -2.64
CA ASP A 112 -19.13 -1.02 -1.92
C ASP A 112 -18.94 0.12 -2.92
N LYS A 113 -19.87 1.06 -2.94
CA LYS A 113 -19.90 2.16 -3.90
C LYS A 113 -18.80 3.18 -3.67
N GLU A 114 -18.40 3.41 -2.44
CA GLU A 114 -17.30 4.33 -2.12
C GLU A 114 -15.96 3.73 -2.57
N ALA A 115 -15.72 2.45 -2.24
CA ALA A 115 -14.55 1.73 -2.70
C ALA A 115 -14.49 1.63 -4.23
N GLU A 116 -15.64 1.44 -4.90
CA GLU A 116 -15.74 1.41 -6.36
C GLU A 116 -15.31 2.75 -6.97
N ARG A 117 -15.84 3.88 -6.48
CA ARG A 117 -15.48 5.22 -6.95
C ARG A 117 -14.00 5.52 -6.74
N ALA A 118 -13.48 5.24 -5.54
CA ALA A 118 -12.07 5.40 -5.23
C ALA A 118 -11.19 4.59 -6.19
N LEU A 119 -11.50 3.31 -6.39
CA LEU A 119 -10.77 2.44 -7.30
C LEU A 119 -10.76 2.95 -8.74
N PHE A 120 -11.91 3.40 -9.25
CA PHE A 120 -12.00 3.94 -10.62
C PHE A 120 -11.14 5.19 -10.78
N ALA A 121 -11.15 6.10 -9.81
CA ALA A 121 -10.34 7.31 -9.82
C ALA A 121 -8.84 6.98 -9.80
N GLU A 122 -8.40 6.09 -8.89
CA GLU A 122 -7.02 5.64 -8.82
C GLU A 122 -6.55 4.99 -10.13
N ARG A 123 -7.36 4.09 -10.69
CA ARG A 123 -7.02 3.42 -11.96
C ARG A 123 -7.00 4.37 -13.15
N LYS A 124 -7.85 5.39 -13.16
CA LYS A 124 -7.83 6.45 -14.20
C LYS A 124 -6.49 7.19 -14.18
N VAL A 125 -6.02 7.59 -12.99
CA VAL A 125 -4.73 8.25 -12.82
C VAL A 125 -3.58 7.34 -13.26
N LEU A 126 -3.55 6.07 -12.81
CA LEU A 126 -2.50 5.12 -13.21
C LEU A 126 -2.44 4.92 -14.72
N ARG A 127 -3.60 4.85 -15.40
CA ARG A 127 -3.67 4.75 -16.87
C ARG A 127 -3.12 5.99 -17.56
N LEU A 128 -3.49 7.18 -17.10
CA LEU A 128 -2.98 8.44 -17.64
C LEU A 128 -1.46 8.59 -17.50
N LEU A 129 -0.91 8.05 -16.41
CA LEU A 129 0.54 8.05 -16.17
C LEU A 129 1.30 6.97 -16.94
N GLY A 130 0.60 6.04 -17.61
CA GLY A 130 1.22 4.87 -18.23
C GLY A 130 1.96 3.99 -17.23
N ALA A 131 1.54 4.00 -15.95
CA ALA A 131 2.25 3.34 -14.87
C ALA A 131 1.96 1.84 -14.85
N GLY A 132 2.98 1.02 -15.10
CA GLY A 132 2.96 -0.42 -14.90
C GLY A 132 3.28 -0.83 -13.46
N CYS A 133 3.19 -2.15 -13.18
CA CYS A 133 3.43 -2.72 -11.83
C CYS A 133 4.84 -2.49 -11.28
N THR A 134 5.81 -2.19 -12.13
CA THR A 134 7.20 -1.94 -11.77
C THR A 134 7.52 -0.48 -11.52
N ALA A 135 6.60 0.43 -11.84
CA ALA A 135 6.81 1.85 -11.63
C ALA A 135 6.70 2.23 -10.14
N ALA A 136 7.58 3.13 -9.69
CA ALA A 136 7.48 3.72 -8.35
C ALA A 136 6.38 4.79 -8.33
N VAL A 137 5.12 4.36 -8.44
CA VAL A 137 3.92 5.19 -8.43
C VAL A 137 2.97 4.69 -7.37
N GLY A 138 2.43 5.60 -6.56
CA GLY A 138 1.36 5.38 -5.61
C GLY A 138 0.19 6.30 -5.91
N VAL A 139 -1.01 5.78 -5.76
CA VAL A 139 -2.26 6.55 -5.84
C VAL A 139 -3.19 6.02 -4.77
N TYR A 140 -3.78 6.90 -4.02
CA TYR A 140 -4.77 6.57 -3.01
C TYR A 140 -5.90 7.58 -3.04
N ALA A 141 -7.13 7.10 -3.14
CA ALA A 141 -8.33 7.91 -3.10
C ALA A 141 -9.26 7.44 -1.98
N LYS A 142 -9.94 8.38 -1.34
CA LYS A 142 -11.02 8.12 -0.38
C LYS A 142 -12.11 9.18 -0.51
N GLU A 143 -13.30 8.80 -0.12
CA GLU A 143 -14.39 9.73 0.10
C GLU A 143 -14.69 9.75 1.61
N GLU A 144 -14.76 10.93 2.19
CA GLU A 144 -15.01 11.12 3.62
C GLU A 144 -15.83 12.38 3.82
N ASN A 145 -16.98 12.24 4.49
CA ASN A 145 -17.90 13.33 4.77
C ASN A 145 -18.32 14.16 3.53
N GLY A 146 -18.56 13.48 2.40
CA GLY A 146 -18.93 14.11 1.13
C GLY A 146 -17.79 14.85 0.43
N THR A 147 -16.56 14.69 0.89
CA THR A 147 -15.36 15.23 0.23
C THR A 147 -14.53 14.08 -0.35
N PHE A 148 -14.24 14.17 -1.62
CA PHE A 148 -13.32 13.26 -2.29
C PHE A 148 -11.90 13.77 -2.14
N TRP A 149 -11.02 12.89 -1.70
CA TRP A 149 -9.60 13.17 -1.53
C TRP A 149 -8.77 12.18 -2.34
N MET A 150 -7.71 12.66 -2.99
CA MET A 150 -6.76 11.80 -3.70
C MET A 150 -5.32 12.28 -3.47
N GLY A 151 -4.46 11.32 -3.12
CA GLY A 151 -3.01 11.47 -3.06
C GLY A 151 -2.32 10.72 -4.19
N LEU A 152 -1.30 11.35 -4.76
CA LEU A 152 -0.41 10.78 -5.78
C LEU A 152 1.03 10.90 -5.33
N MET A 153 1.82 9.87 -5.51
CA MET A 153 3.28 9.95 -5.50
C MET A 153 3.85 9.29 -6.76
N ARG A 154 4.92 9.85 -7.28
CA ARG A 154 5.66 9.31 -8.43
C ARG A 154 7.13 9.64 -8.33
N GLU A 155 7.98 8.63 -8.52
CA GLU A 155 9.41 8.85 -8.74
C GLU A 155 9.66 9.38 -10.15
N THR A 156 10.52 10.38 -10.24
CA THR A 156 10.98 10.98 -11.51
C THR A 156 12.49 11.07 -11.50
N LYS A 157 13.07 11.44 -12.64
CA LYS A 157 14.52 11.70 -12.74
C LYS A 157 15.01 12.82 -11.79
N ASN A 158 14.10 13.71 -11.38
CA ASN A 158 14.38 14.85 -10.51
C ASN A 158 13.96 14.61 -9.04
N GLY A 159 13.70 13.36 -8.66
CA GLY A 159 13.27 12.99 -7.31
C GLY A 159 11.80 12.61 -7.20
N LEU A 160 11.30 12.51 -5.98
CA LEU A 160 9.94 12.10 -5.68
C LEU A 160 8.97 13.29 -5.75
N ILE A 161 7.93 13.15 -6.56
CA ILE A 161 6.84 14.13 -6.66
C ILE A 161 5.65 13.62 -5.87
N ARG A 162 5.05 14.49 -5.06
CA ARG A 162 3.78 14.26 -4.35
C ARG A 162 2.76 15.31 -4.75
N ARG A 163 1.52 14.91 -4.93
CA ARG A 163 0.38 15.80 -5.21
C ARG A 163 -0.83 15.33 -4.39
N LYS A 164 -1.62 16.29 -3.94
CA LYS A 164 -2.89 16.06 -3.25
C LYS A 164 -3.96 16.93 -3.91
N ILE A 165 -5.13 16.36 -4.09
CA ILE A 165 -6.32 17.07 -4.53
C ILE A 165 -7.48 16.68 -3.62
N SER A 166 -8.40 17.61 -3.42
CA SER A 166 -9.68 17.37 -2.74
C SER A 166 -10.75 18.22 -3.39
N GLY A 167 -11.98 17.74 -3.39
CA GLY A 167 -13.12 18.42 -4.00
C GLY A 167 -14.42 17.66 -3.79
N ALA A 168 -15.52 18.19 -4.33
CA ALA A 168 -16.77 17.46 -4.35
C ALA A 168 -16.65 16.21 -5.24
N PRO A 169 -17.36 15.10 -4.93
CA PRO A 169 -17.31 13.87 -5.72
C PRO A 169 -17.66 14.05 -7.20
N GLU A 170 -18.51 15.02 -7.53
CA GLU A 170 -18.96 15.31 -8.89
C GLU A 170 -17.87 15.91 -9.77
N ASP A 171 -16.87 16.55 -9.20
CA ASP A 171 -15.74 17.17 -9.92
C ASP A 171 -14.65 16.13 -10.30
N SER A 172 -14.83 14.87 -9.90
CA SER A 172 -13.78 13.83 -9.93
C SER A 172 -14.00 12.76 -11.01
N MET A 173 -15.08 12.83 -11.79
CA MET A 173 -15.42 11.86 -12.85
C MET A 173 -14.96 12.31 -14.28
#